data_7aecb46948b6169e53faaaf26b95ae5b
#
_entry.id   7aecb46948b6169e53faaaf26b95ae5b
#
_cell.length_a   1.000
_cell.length_b   1.000
_cell.length_c   1.000
_cell.angle_alpha   90.00
_cell.angle_beta   90.00
_cell.angle_gamma   90.00
#
_symmetry.space_group_name_H-M   'P 1'
#
loop_
_entity.id
_entity.type
_entity.pdbx_description
1 polymer ?
#
loop_
_entity_poly.entity_id
_entity_poly.type
_entity_poly.pdbx_seq_one_letter_code
_entity_poly.pdbx_strand_id
1 'polypeptide(L)'
;EGLSGIQFIRENDYAGTVLALQNPRTELIWLNAADPVQPWGKCLPHQADKVFINVAGSAVALKSGVPVAVFERQGKTLRVFAPNDLAEALSAFVRDYASKRIFAEQRRIVVKEYPKAAEEMLKKAGFSRELQDFVLYRPYQ
;
A
#
# COMPACT_ATOMS: atom_id res chain seq x y z
N GLU A 1 -4.21 -20.85 -2.77
CA GLU A 1 -3.44 -21.62 -3.75
C GLU A 1 -2.10 -20.92 -4.03
N GLY A 2 -1.11 -21.69 -4.49
CA GLY A 2 0.22 -21.15 -4.79
C GLY A 2 1.25 -21.30 -3.69
N LEU A 3 0.85 -21.80 -2.50
CA LEU A 3 1.77 -22.13 -1.43
C LEU A 3 2.09 -23.61 -1.44
N SER A 4 3.36 -23.96 -1.27
CA SER A 4 3.80 -25.35 -1.16
C SER A 4 4.09 -25.69 0.30
N GLY A 5 3.97 -26.98 0.65
CA GLY A 5 4.24 -27.50 1.98
C GLY A 5 3.04 -27.40 2.92
N ILE A 6 3.30 -27.70 4.20
CA ILE A 6 2.27 -27.72 5.24
C ILE A 6 2.12 -26.31 5.83
N GLN A 7 0.88 -25.86 5.88
CA GLN A 7 0.53 -24.59 6.50
C GLN A 7 -0.15 -24.84 7.86
N PHE A 8 0.30 -24.11 8.89
CA PHE A 8 -0.22 -24.28 10.24
C PHE A 8 -1.05 -23.05 10.65
N ILE A 9 -2.17 -23.31 11.34
CA ILE A 9 -3.01 -22.28 11.91
C ILE A 9 -3.51 -22.77 13.26
N ARG A 10 -3.67 -21.84 14.22
CA ARG A 10 -4.26 -22.20 15.51
C ARG A 10 -5.72 -22.64 15.35
N GLU A 11 -6.12 -23.64 16.10
CA GLU A 11 -7.45 -24.23 15.99
C GLU A 11 -8.57 -23.20 16.14
N ASN A 12 -8.45 -22.27 17.09
CA ASN A 12 -9.45 -21.22 17.29
C ASN A 12 -9.49 -20.17 16.18
N ASP A 13 -8.46 -20.10 15.32
CA ASP A 13 -8.40 -19.16 14.21
C ASP A 13 -8.89 -19.78 12.90
N TYR A 14 -9.06 -21.10 12.86
CA TYR A 14 -9.38 -21.83 11.64
C TYR A 14 -10.70 -21.38 10.99
N ALA A 15 -11.78 -21.32 11.78
CA ALA A 15 -13.09 -20.92 11.27
C ALA A 15 -13.09 -19.49 10.72
N GLY A 16 -12.42 -18.56 11.44
CA GLY A 16 -12.27 -17.17 10.99
C GLY A 16 -11.46 -17.06 9.71
N THR A 17 -10.40 -17.86 9.58
CA THR A 17 -9.56 -17.88 8.38
C THR A 17 -10.33 -18.41 7.18
N VAL A 18 -11.07 -19.50 7.33
CA VAL A 18 -11.90 -20.07 6.25
C VAL A 18 -12.94 -19.06 5.79
N LEU A 19 -13.61 -18.38 6.71
CA LEU A 19 -14.60 -17.36 6.39
C LEU A 19 -13.95 -16.19 5.63
N ALA A 20 -12.77 -15.73 6.04
CA ALA A 20 -12.04 -14.67 5.39
C ALA A 20 -11.62 -15.04 3.96
N LEU A 21 -11.23 -16.31 3.73
CA LEU A 21 -10.86 -16.80 2.40
C LEU A 21 -12.09 -16.91 1.48
N GLN A 22 -13.25 -17.26 2.02
CA GLN A 22 -14.49 -17.34 1.25
C GLN A 22 -15.10 -15.99 0.94
N ASN A 23 -14.88 -15.01 1.81
CA ASN A 23 -15.42 -13.65 1.69
C ASN A 23 -14.27 -12.64 1.79
N PRO A 24 -13.39 -12.57 0.78
CA PRO A 24 -12.26 -11.64 0.81
C PRO A 24 -12.77 -10.20 0.88
N ARG A 25 -12.10 -9.38 1.68
CA ARG A 25 -12.41 -7.96 1.76
C ARG A 25 -12.08 -7.29 0.43
N THR A 26 -13.03 -6.53 -0.10
CA THR A 26 -12.82 -5.70 -1.28
C THR A 26 -12.23 -4.34 -0.93
N GLU A 27 -12.16 -4.03 0.37
CA GLU A 27 -11.62 -2.78 0.86
C GLU A 27 -10.11 -2.68 0.56
N LEU A 28 -9.69 -1.48 0.15
CA LEU A 28 -8.30 -1.19 -0.07
C LEU A 28 -7.65 -0.74 1.24
N ILE A 29 -6.51 -1.33 1.57
CA ILE A 29 -5.76 -1.00 2.79
C ILE A 29 -4.30 -0.70 2.45
N TRP A 30 -3.71 0.22 3.22
CA TRP A 30 -2.27 0.48 3.18
C TRP A 30 -1.59 -0.14 4.39
N LEU A 31 -0.47 -0.81 4.15
CA LEU A 31 0.38 -1.39 5.19
C LEU A 31 1.81 -0.97 4.96
N ASN A 32 2.59 -0.84 6.05
CA ASN A 32 4.04 -0.78 5.92
C ASN A 32 4.51 -2.10 5.29
N ALA A 33 5.40 -2.04 4.31
CA ALA A 33 5.88 -3.23 3.62
C ALA A 33 6.61 -4.21 4.56
N ALA A 34 7.17 -3.71 5.66
CA ALA A 34 7.81 -4.53 6.69
C ALA A 34 6.82 -5.08 7.73
N ASP A 35 5.54 -4.69 7.67
CA ASP A 35 4.52 -5.14 8.63
C ASP A 35 4.36 -6.66 8.58
N PRO A 36 4.37 -7.37 9.72
CA PRO A 36 4.20 -8.82 9.74
C PRO A 36 2.90 -9.33 9.11
N VAL A 37 1.85 -8.51 9.08
CA VAL A 37 0.56 -8.87 8.46
C VAL A 37 0.63 -8.85 6.94
N GLN A 38 1.55 -8.07 6.36
CA GLN A 38 1.75 -7.99 4.91
C GLN A 38 2.46 -9.25 4.42
N PRO A 39 1.83 -10.10 3.54
CA PRO A 39 2.37 -11.42 3.22
C PRO A 39 3.35 -11.45 2.05
N TRP A 40 3.29 -10.46 1.15
CA TRP A 40 4.04 -10.50 -0.11
C TRP A 40 5.54 -10.34 0.12
N GLY A 41 6.32 -11.22 -0.52
CA GLY A 41 7.76 -11.27 -0.33
C GLY A 41 8.20 -11.93 0.98
N LYS A 42 7.25 -12.50 1.71
CA LYS A 42 7.47 -13.21 2.98
C LYS A 42 6.92 -14.62 2.86
N CYS A 43 5.73 -14.87 3.38
CA CYS A 43 5.06 -16.17 3.21
C CYS A 43 4.49 -16.36 1.80
N LEU A 44 4.20 -15.28 1.08
CA LEU A 44 3.81 -15.32 -0.32
C LEU A 44 4.92 -14.72 -1.19
N PRO A 45 5.35 -15.40 -2.26
CA PRO A 45 6.31 -14.82 -3.18
C PRO A 45 5.65 -13.65 -3.94
N HIS A 46 6.44 -12.64 -4.29
CA HIS A 46 5.93 -11.55 -5.13
C HIS A 46 5.48 -12.09 -6.49
N GLN A 47 4.40 -11.52 -7.02
CA GLN A 47 4.06 -11.70 -8.43
C GLN A 47 5.11 -10.99 -9.28
N ALA A 48 5.45 -11.56 -10.44
CA ALA A 48 6.58 -11.11 -11.25
C ALA A 48 6.52 -9.61 -11.64
N ASP A 49 5.31 -9.10 -11.85
CA ASP A 49 5.07 -7.70 -12.22
C ASP A 49 4.78 -6.78 -11.04
N LYS A 50 4.81 -7.30 -9.79
CA LYS A 50 4.42 -6.58 -8.57
C LYS A 50 5.45 -6.76 -7.45
N VAL A 51 6.72 -6.68 -7.81
CA VAL A 51 7.83 -6.83 -6.85
C VAL A 51 8.09 -5.51 -6.15
N PHE A 52 8.24 -5.53 -4.82
CA PHE A 52 8.60 -4.38 -4.01
C PHE A 52 9.48 -4.80 -2.85
N ILE A 53 10.18 -3.84 -2.23
CA ILE A 53 11.12 -4.10 -1.15
C ILE A 53 10.40 -4.04 0.20
N ASN A 54 10.57 -5.09 1.03
CA ASN A 54 9.94 -5.21 2.35
C ASN A 54 10.79 -4.54 3.43
N VAL A 55 10.92 -3.23 3.36
CA VAL A 55 11.69 -2.44 4.34
C VAL A 55 10.82 -1.37 4.97
N ALA A 56 11.20 -0.93 6.16
CA ALA A 56 10.60 0.24 6.78
C ALA A 56 10.84 1.45 5.85
N GLY A 57 9.86 2.29 5.65
CA GLY A 57 9.93 3.38 4.69
C GLY A 57 9.28 3.06 3.35
N SER A 58 8.83 1.81 3.15
CA SER A 58 7.98 1.43 2.04
C SER A 58 6.59 1.09 2.55
N ALA A 59 5.55 1.52 1.82
CA ALA A 59 4.16 1.23 2.12
C ALA A 59 3.48 0.66 0.89
N VAL A 60 2.68 -0.38 1.08
CA VAL A 60 1.99 -1.07 -0.01
C VAL A 60 0.48 -0.98 0.17
N ALA A 61 -0.23 -0.69 -0.91
CA ALA A 61 -1.68 -0.74 -0.96
C ALA A 61 -2.12 -2.11 -1.44
N LEU A 62 -3.00 -2.75 -0.69
CA LEU A 62 -3.59 -4.04 -1.03
C LEU A 62 -5.09 -3.88 -1.22
N LYS A 63 -5.59 -4.37 -2.35
CA LYS A 63 -7.03 -4.47 -2.60
C LYS A 63 -7.38 -5.94 -2.81
N SER A 64 -8.28 -6.45 -1.98
CA SER A 64 -8.59 -7.89 -1.96
C SER A 64 -7.32 -8.74 -1.81
N GLY A 65 -6.34 -8.24 -1.05
CA GLY A 65 -5.08 -8.93 -0.80
C GLY A 65 -4.04 -8.81 -1.91
N VAL A 66 -4.33 -8.12 -3.02
CA VAL A 66 -3.43 -7.99 -4.17
C VAL A 66 -2.77 -6.60 -4.16
N PRO A 67 -1.43 -6.50 -4.37
CA PRO A 67 -0.78 -5.20 -4.42
C PRO A 67 -1.29 -4.33 -5.57
N VAL A 68 -1.62 -3.09 -5.25
CA VAL A 68 -2.14 -2.08 -6.19
C VAL A 68 -1.10 -1.02 -6.50
N ALA A 69 -0.42 -0.55 -5.47
CA ALA A 69 0.58 0.49 -5.57
C ALA A 69 1.53 0.42 -4.38
N VAL A 70 2.70 1.01 -4.53
CA VAL A 70 3.71 1.07 -3.46
C VAL A 70 4.35 2.45 -3.43
N PHE A 71 4.51 3.00 -2.22
CA PHE A 71 5.38 4.14 -1.98
C PHE A 71 6.69 3.63 -1.39
N GLU A 72 7.80 3.90 -2.04
CA GLU A 72 9.13 3.52 -1.59
C GLU A 72 9.92 4.76 -1.14
N ARG A 73 10.98 4.54 -0.38
CA ARG A 73 11.88 5.61 0.11
C ARG A 73 11.13 6.71 0.85
N GLN A 74 10.24 6.30 1.77
CA GLN A 74 9.46 7.24 2.60
C GLN A 74 8.53 8.13 1.75
N GLY A 75 8.03 7.58 0.64
CA GLY A 75 7.12 8.28 -0.26
C GLY A 75 7.78 8.97 -1.44
N LYS A 76 9.11 8.92 -1.57
CA LYS A 76 9.81 9.58 -2.69
C LYS A 76 9.52 8.95 -4.04
N THR A 77 9.22 7.65 -4.07
CA THR A 77 8.93 6.91 -5.28
C THR A 77 7.55 6.28 -5.19
N LEU A 78 6.70 6.55 -6.16
CA LEU A 78 5.40 5.89 -6.32
C LEU A 78 5.48 4.91 -7.49
N ARG A 79 5.16 3.65 -7.22
CA ARG A 79 5.02 2.61 -8.24
C ARG A 79 3.58 2.14 -8.28
N VAL A 80 3.04 1.97 -9.47
CA VAL A 80 1.64 1.62 -9.67
C VAL A 80 1.55 0.27 -10.36
N PHE A 81 0.85 -0.68 -9.73
CA PHE A 81 0.62 -2.02 -10.29
C PHE A 81 -0.78 -2.16 -10.89
N ALA A 82 -1.75 -1.41 -10.38
CA ALA A 82 -3.14 -1.44 -10.85
C ALA A 82 -3.61 0.00 -11.08
N PRO A 83 -3.40 0.56 -12.28
CA PRO A 83 -3.75 1.96 -12.56
C PRO A 83 -5.24 2.28 -12.35
N ASN A 84 -6.13 1.33 -12.60
CA ASN A 84 -7.57 1.53 -12.42
C ASN A 84 -7.97 1.74 -10.95
N ASP A 85 -7.16 1.26 -10.02
CA ASP A 85 -7.41 1.38 -8.57
C ASP A 85 -6.59 2.50 -7.92
N LEU A 86 -5.79 3.22 -8.70
CA LEU A 86 -4.87 4.22 -8.15
C LEU A 86 -5.60 5.38 -7.46
N ALA A 87 -6.70 5.86 -8.02
CA ALA A 87 -7.46 6.96 -7.42
C ALA A 87 -7.97 6.57 -6.02
N GLU A 88 -8.51 5.37 -5.87
CA GLU A 88 -8.96 4.83 -4.60
C GLU A 88 -7.78 4.65 -3.63
N ALA A 89 -6.66 4.13 -4.14
CA ALA A 89 -5.46 3.92 -3.35
C ALA A 89 -4.91 5.23 -2.80
N LEU A 90 -4.84 6.27 -3.61
CA LEU A 90 -4.35 7.58 -3.18
C LEU A 90 -5.28 8.25 -2.18
N SER A 91 -6.59 8.14 -2.37
CA SER A 91 -7.57 8.67 -1.39
C SER A 91 -7.41 7.98 -0.04
N ALA A 92 -7.26 6.65 -0.03
CA ALA A 92 -7.02 5.90 1.19
C ALA A 92 -5.67 6.27 1.82
N PHE A 93 -4.64 6.48 1.02
CA PHE A 93 -3.32 6.92 1.51
C PHE A 93 -3.40 8.26 2.23
N VAL A 94 -4.06 9.24 1.64
CA VAL A 94 -4.20 10.57 2.24
C VAL A 94 -4.92 10.48 3.58
N ARG A 95 -5.99 9.68 3.66
CA ARG A 95 -6.73 9.46 4.90
C ARG A 95 -5.85 8.82 5.97
N ASP A 96 -5.13 7.76 5.62
CA ASP A 96 -4.30 7.03 6.57
C ASP A 96 -3.06 7.82 7.00
N TYR A 97 -2.50 8.61 6.09
CA TYR A 97 -1.40 9.52 6.41
C TYR A 97 -1.86 10.62 7.36
N ALA A 98 -3.02 11.22 7.12
CA ALA A 98 -3.56 12.26 8.00
C ALA A 98 -3.83 11.72 9.41
N SER A 99 -4.25 10.47 9.54
CA SER A 99 -4.51 9.84 10.83
C SER A 99 -3.28 9.18 11.47
N LYS A 100 -2.09 9.38 10.89
CA LYS A 100 -0.81 8.83 11.36
C LYS A 100 -0.74 7.30 11.37
N ARG A 101 -1.56 6.63 10.56
CA ARG A 101 -1.51 5.17 10.41
C ARG A 101 -0.37 4.71 9.52
N ILE A 102 0.06 5.55 8.59
CA ILE A 102 1.15 5.28 7.67
C ILE A 102 2.12 6.48 7.66
N PHE A 103 3.40 6.22 7.58
CA PHE A 103 4.45 7.25 7.61
C PHE A 103 4.26 8.26 8.74
N ALA A 104 3.99 7.78 9.97
CA ALA A 104 3.65 8.60 11.13
C ALA A 104 4.71 9.65 11.46
N GLU A 105 5.98 9.36 11.20
CA GLU A 105 7.11 10.26 11.49
C GLU A 105 7.33 11.31 10.40
N GLN A 106 6.68 11.18 9.26
CA GLN A 106 6.85 12.11 8.13
C GLN A 106 5.93 13.31 8.28
N ARG A 107 6.49 14.51 8.31
CA ARG A 107 5.70 15.75 8.36
C ARG A 107 5.07 16.06 6.99
N ARG A 108 5.74 15.65 5.93
CA ARG A 108 5.27 15.77 4.55
C ARG A 108 5.76 14.59 3.74
N ILE A 109 5.03 14.26 2.69
CA ILE A 109 5.41 13.25 1.72
C ILE A 109 5.79 13.96 0.43
N VAL A 110 7.01 13.75 -0.04
CA VAL A 110 7.52 14.36 -1.27
C VAL A 110 7.71 13.25 -2.30
N VAL A 111 6.86 13.21 -3.33
CA VAL A 111 6.91 12.21 -4.39
C VAL A 111 7.73 12.78 -5.53
N LYS A 112 8.92 12.25 -5.74
CA LYS A 112 9.87 12.70 -6.77
C LYS A 112 9.83 11.85 -8.03
N GLU A 113 9.58 10.55 -7.88
CA GLU A 113 9.50 9.60 -8.98
C GLU A 113 8.10 8.99 -9.01
N TYR A 114 7.42 9.09 -10.12
CA TYR A 114 6.05 8.60 -10.27
C TYR A 114 5.75 8.39 -11.75
N PRO A 115 4.79 7.50 -12.09
CA PRO A 115 4.33 7.36 -13.46
C PRO A 115 3.64 8.65 -13.92
N LYS A 116 3.94 9.09 -15.13
CA LYS A 116 3.34 10.33 -15.68
C LYS A 116 1.81 10.29 -15.65
N ALA A 117 1.23 9.12 -15.89
CA ALA A 117 -0.22 8.93 -15.85
C ALA A 117 -0.82 9.15 -14.45
N ALA A 118 0.00 9.13 -13.39
CA ALA A 118 -0.47 9.33 -12.02
C ALA A 118 -0.61 10.82 -11.63
N GLU A 119 -0.11 11.75 -12.42
CA GLU A 119 -0.10 13.18 -12.07
C GLU A 119 -1.48 13.72 -11.71
N GLU A 120 -2.48 13.47 -12.56
CA GLU A 120 -3.83 13.97 -12.32
C GLU A 120 -4.46 13.35 -11.07
N MET A 121 -4.19 12.07 -10.83
CA MET A 121 -4.70 11.37 -9.65
C MET A 121 -4.05 11.87 -8.37
N LEU A 122 -2.75 12.18 -8.40
CA LEU A 122 -2.05 12.79 -7.28
C LEU A 122 -2.66 14.16 -6.93
N LYS A 123 -2.90 15.00 -7.93
CA LYS A 123 -3.54 16.31 -7.73
C LYS A 123 -4.94 16.15 -7.11
N LYS A 124 -5.75 15.25 -7.64
CA LYS A 124 -7.11 15.01 -7.15
C LYS A 124 -7.13 14.46 -5.73
N ALA A 125 -6.11 13.72 -5.34
CA ALA A 125 -6.00 13.17 -4.00
C ALA A 125 -5.61 14.20 -2.94
N GLY A 126 -5.09 15.36 -3.36
CA GLY A 126 -4.70 16.43 -2.47
C GLY A 126 -3.20 16.74 -2.44
N PHE A 127 -2.41 16.08 -3.28
CA PHE A 127 -0.99 16.41 -3.43
C PHE A 127 -0.85 17.72 -4.20
N SER A 128 0.04 18.58 -3.73
CA SER A 128 0.36 19.86 -4.38
C SER A 128 1.59 19.69 -5.24
N ARG A 129 1.55 20.20 -6.47
CA ARG A 129 2.73 20.19 -7.34
C ARG A 129 3.67 21.31 -6.95
N GLU A 130 4.91 20.95 -6.61
CA GLU A 130 5.98 21.90 -6.33
C GLU A 130 7.16 21.57 -7.26
N LEU A 131 7.38 22.41 -8.27
CA LEU A 131 8.31 22.17 -9.37
C LEU A 131 7.95 20.87 -10.10
N GLN A 132 8.77 19.84 -9.99
CA GLN A 132 8.53 18.53 -10.60
C GLN A 132 8.01 17.50 -9.60
N ASP A 133 7.92 17.85 -8.32
CA ASP A 133 7.54 16.97 -7.25
C ASP A 133 6.07 17.14 -6.88
N PHE A 134 5.47 16.10 -6.30
CA PHE A 134 4.17 16.19 -5.67
C PHE A 134 4.34 16.07 -4.15
N VAL A 135 3.79 17.01 -3.41
CA VAL A 135 3.96 17.09 -1.96
C VAL A 135 2.61 17.01 -1.26
N LEU A 136 2.53 16.13 -0.27
CA LEU A 136 1.37 16.03 0.62
C LEU A 136 1.80 16.48 2.01
N TYR A 137 1.17 17.53 2.51
CA TYR A 137 1.40 18.03 3.87
C TYR A 137 0.40 17.40 4.83
N ARG A 138 0.88 17.05 6.03
CA ARG A 138 -0.02 16.57 7.08
C ARG A 138 -0.80 17.74 7.64
N PRO A 139 -2.13 17.63 7.76
CA PRO A 139 -2.93 18.69 8.37
C PRO A 139 -2.50 18.93 9.83
N TYR A 140 -2.51 20.17 10.25
CA TYR A 140 -2.33 20.49 11.67
C TYR A 140 -3.55 20.02 12.45
N GLN A 141 -3.28 19.40 13.56
CA GLN A 141 -4.31 18.99 14.51
C GLN A 141 -4.24 19.85 15.75
#